data_ed1aca484ee36fd1338e3eca374acab9
#
_entry.id   ed1aca484ee36fd1338e3eca374acab9
#
_cell.length_a   1.000
_cell.length_b   1.000
_cell.length_c   1.000
_cell.angle_alpha   90.00
_cell.angle_beta   90.00
_cell.angle_gamma   90.00
#
_symmetry.space_group_name_H-M   'P 1'
#
loop_
_entity.id
_entity.type
_entity.pdbx_description
1 polymer ?
#
loop_
_entity_poly.entity_id
_entity_poly.type
_entity_poly.pdbx_seq_one_letter_code
_entity_poly.pdbx_strand_id
1 'polypeptide(L)'
;MSLPDFFFERVTSEIHQQMEGVLALAERLARHPLDADAQACVAGVTEAAACVRQILASSADLKDAATHGMAFEPAPKRLRDLADEIEARWGQKAAKSGVTLLVSYDGAPEMTALIDSERVMQAFDGFIAQALAGVRHGAVEATLRVHPSGDMLRLEGRVRGGGERNVGDALDIQEIEALFGLETALAVAVGRQIVTALGGEVHTEANAGAGETLVFEFTAPHAVEPGDEQEPDSLDAPQRAAHILVVDDNATNRMVAETLCEMFDCTSESAVDGVEALEAARTGRFDLILMDIKMPRMDGVTATHAIRALPGEAGLVPIIALTANADPEDAAGYLAAGMNGVVEKPMKPENLLRALQENLGGGSGEESVAA
;
A
#
# COMPACT_ATOMS: atom_id res chain seq x y z
N MET A 1 -15.91 -42.22 -13.99
CA MET A 1 -16.32 -42.48 -12.59
C MET A 1 -15.71 -41.36 -11.79
N SER A 2 -16.50 -40.35 -11.41
CA SER A 2 -15.99 -39.27 -10.54
C SER A 2 -15.79 -39.84 -9.13
N LEU A 3 -14.64 -39.58 -8.53
CA LEU A 3 -14.40 -39.90 -7.12
C LEU A 3 -15.45 -39.16 -6.28
N PRO A 4 -16.03 -39.81 -5.26
CA PRO A 4 -16.96 -39.11 -4.35
C PRO A 4 -16.29 -37.92 -3.68
N ASP A 5 -17.02 -36.84 -3.47
CA ASP A 5 -16.51 -35.61 -2.89
C ASP A 5 -15.80 -35.79 -1.54
N PHE A 6 -16.34 -36.66 -0.68
CA PHE A 6 -15.74 -37.00 0.60
C PHE A 6 -14.31 -37.59 0.47
N PHE A 7 -13.99 -38.25 -0.66
CA PHE A 7 -12.69 -38.83 -0.90
C PHE A 7 -11.66 -37.74 -1.21
N PHE A 8 -12.07 -36.72 -1.97
CA PHE A 8 -11.23 -35.55 -2.23
C PHE A 8 -10.91 -34.80 -0.94
N GLU A 9 -11.89 -34.53 -0.09
CA GLU A 9 -11.71 -33.90 1.21
C GLU A 9 -10.76 -34.68 2.12
N ARG A 10 -10.93 -36.01 2.15
CA ARG A 10 -10.04 -36.84 2.95
C ARG A 10 -8.61 -36.86 2.45
N VAL A 11 -8.41 -36.91 1.13
CA VAL A 11 -7.06 -36.86 0.52
C VAL A 11 -6.41 -35.50 0.79
N THR A 12 -7.15 -34.41 0.59
CA THR A 12 -6.66 -33.05 0.86
C THR A 12 -6.29 -32.87 2.34
N SER A 13 -7.15 -33.33 3.26
CA SER A 13 -6.89 -33.28 4.71
C SER A 13 -5.66 -34.11 5.10
N GLU A 14 -5.50 -35.32 4.53
CA GLU A 14 -4.35 -36.17 4.81
C GLU A 14 -3.05 -35.54 4.32
N ILE A 15 -3.05 -34.98 3.09
CA ILE A 15 -1.85 -34.29 2.57
C ILE A 15 -1.55 -33.06 3.39
N HIS A 16 -2.56 -32.28 3.80
CA HIS A 16 -2.38 -31.12 4.66
C HIS A 16 -1.69 -31.51 5.97
N GLN A 17 -2.18 -32.57 6.65
CA GLN A 17 -1.60 -33.07 7.90
C GLN A 17 -0.14 -33.52 7.72
N GLN A 18 0.19 -34.17 6.59
CA GLN A 18 1.57 -34.57 6.30
C GLN A 18 2.48 -33.35 6.08
N MET A 19 1.99 -32.30 5.40
CA MET A 19 2.75 -31.07 5.20
C MET A 19 3.00 -30.30 6.50
N GLU A 20 2.03 -30.26 7.42
CA GLU A 20 2.23 -29.73 8.77
C GLU A 20 3.35 -30.49 9.52
N GLY A 21 3.39 -31.81 9.39
CA GLY A 21 4.46 -32.64 9.92
C GLY A 21 5.84 -32.29 9.35
N VAL A 22 5.91 -32.08 8.02
CA VAL A 22 7.15 -31.68 7.34
C VAL A 22 7.61 -30.31 7.81
N LEU A 23 6.70 -29.32 7.91
CA LEU A 23 7.01 -27.97 8.38
C LEU A 23 7.50 -27.98 9.83
N ALA A 24 6.85 -28.71 10.71
CA ALA A 24 7.28 -28.83 12.12
C ALA A 24 8.68 -29.47 12.25
N LEU A 25 9.00 -30.45 11.40
CA LEU A 25 10.32 -31.07 11.36
C LEU A 25 11.38 -30.10 10.80
N ALA A 26 11.06 -29.35 9.75
CA ALA A 26 11.96 -28.34 9.18
C ALA A 26 12.25 -27.22 10.17
N GLU A 27 11.23 -26.71 10.86
CA GLU A 27 11.40 -25.71 11.92
C GLU A 27 12.26 -26.23 13.08
N ARG A 28 12.06 -27.48 13.46
CA ARG A 28 12.87 -28.13 14.51
C ARG A 28 14.34 -28.25 14.08
N LEU A 29 14.59 -28.60 12.82
CA LEU A 29 15.94 -28.65 12.27
C LEU A 29 16.59 -27.27 12.23
N ALA A 30 15.84 -26.22 11.86
CA ALA A 30 16.33 -24.84 11.81
C ALA A 30 16.81 -24.30 13.16
N ARG A 31 16.36 -24.89 14.29
CA ARG A 31 16.81 -24.52 15.64
C ARG A 31 18.17 -25.09 16.03
N HIS A 32 18.72 -26.00 15.23
CA HIS A 32 20.05 -26.56 15.46
C HIS A 32 21.11 -25.80 14.66
N PRO A 33 22.37 -25.78 15.10
CA PRO A 33 23.45 -25.22 14.31
C PRO A 33 23.64 -26.08 13.04
N LEU A 34 23.32 -25.53 11.89
CA LEU A 34 23.44 -26.12 10.57
C LEU A 34 24.52 -25.38 9.79
N ASP A 35 25.23 -26.08 8.91
CA ASP A 35 26.06 -25.42 7.91
C ASP A 35 25.20 -24.73 6.84
N ALA A 36 25.84 -23.92 5.99
CA ALA A 36 25.14 -23.11 5.01
C ALA A 36 24.33 -23.94 4.00
N ASP A 37 24.85 -25.10 3.61
CA ASP A 37 24.19 -26.00 2.65
C ASP A 37 22.96 -26.67 3.30
N ALA A 38 23.08 -27.12 4.54
CA ALA A 38 21.96 -27.70 5.28
C ALA A 38 20.87 -26.63 5.58
N GLN A 39 21.26 -25.39 5.89
CA GLN A 39 20.31 -24.29 6.06
C GLN A 39 19.53 -24.01 4.77
N ALA A 40 20.21 -23.96 3.63
CA ALA A 40 19.57 -23.80 2.33
C ALA A 40 18.61 -24.96 2.00
N CYS A 41 18.98 -26.19 2.31
CA CYS A 41 18.11 -27.35 2.13
C CYS A 41 16.86 -27.28 3.01
N VAL A 42 16.99 -26.93 4.31
CA VAL A 42 15.87 -26.77 5.21
C VAL A 42 14.95 -25.65 4.75
N ALA A 43 15.50 -24.51 4.32
CA ALA A 43 14.72 -23.40 3.77
C ALA A 43 13.92 -23.84 2.52
N GLY A 44 14.56 -24.57 1.59
CA GLY A 44 13.89 -25.09 0.39
C GLY A 44 12.77 -26.09 0.69
N VAL A 45 12.97 -26.97 1.67
CA VAL A 45 11.92 -27.90 2.13
C VAL A 45 10.75 -27.14 2.76
N THR A 46 11.04 -26.13 3.58
CA THR A 46 10.01 -25.31 4.22
C THR A 46 9.18 -24.55 3.16
N GLU A 47 9.83 -23.95 2.18
CA GLU A 47 9.17 -23.24 1.10
C GLU A 47 8.30 -24.15 0.24
N ALA A 48 8.82 -25.33 -0.16
CA ALA A 48 8.06 -26.30 -0.93
C ALA A 48 6.85 -26.84 -0.18
N ALA A 49 6.97 -27.14 1.12
CA ALA A 49 5.87 -27.62 1.95
C ALA A 49 4.82 -26.52 2.17
N ALA A 50 5.23 -25.26 2.36
CA ALA A 50 4.32 -24.12 2.46
C ALA A 50 3.55 -23.90 1.15
N CYS A 51 4.20 -24.01 0.00
CA CYS A 51 3.56 -23.91 -1.32
C CYS A 51 2.48 -25.00 -1.51
N VAL A 52 2.80 -26.25 -1.22
CA VAL A 52 1.82 -27.36 -1.32
C VAL A 52 0.63 -27.12 -0.39
N ARG A 53 0.87 -26.69 0.84
CA ARG A 53 -0.19 -26.35 1.80
C ARG A 53 -1.09 -25.24 1.28
N GLN A 54 -0.51 -24.18 0.71
CA GLN A 54 -1.25 -23.06 0.13
C GLN A 54 -2.12 -23.49 -1.06
N ILE A 55 -1.59 -24.32 -1.96
CA ILE A 55 -2.33 -24.89 -3.10
C ILE A 55 -3.54 -25.70 -2.60
N LEU A 56 -3.36 -26.54 -1.59
CA LEU A 56 -4.44 -27.33 -1.02
C LEU A 56 -5.52 -26.47 -0.35
N ALA A 57 -5.11 -25.47 0.45
CA ALA A 57 -6.02 -24.55 1.09
C ALA A 57 -6.84 -23.75 0.06
N SER A 58 -6.19 -23.18 -0.94
CA SER A 58 -6.85 -22.45 -2.02
C SER A 58 -7.82 -23.32 -2.82
N SER A 59 -7.44 -24.58 -3.09
CA SER A 59 -8.31 -25.53 -3.81
C SER A 59 -9.54 -25.91 -2.99
N ALA A 60 -9.39 -26.06 -1.66
CA ALA A 60 -10.49 -26.34 -0.75
C ALA A 60 -11.45 -25.15 -0.66
N ASP A 61 -10.92 -23.93 -0.48
CA ASP A 61 -11.70 -22.68 -0.46
C ASP A 61 -12.54 -22.50 -1.74
N LEU A 62 -11.94 -22.73 -2.93
CA LEU A 62 -12.66 -22.64 -4.20
C LEU A 62 -13.76 -23.69 -4.35
N LYS A 63 -13.50 -24.94 -3.90
CA LYS A 63 -14.49 -26.00 -3.92
C LYS A 63 -15.66 -25.70 -2.99
N ASP A 64 -15.38 -25.28 -1.76
CA ASP A 64 -16.39 -24.94 -0.77
C ASP A 64 -17.22 -23.75 -1.22
N ALA A 65 -16.60 -22.72 -1.77
CA ALA A 65 -17.28 -21.56 -2.35
C ALA A 65 -18.22 -21.95 -3.49
N ALA A 66 -17.82 -22.90 -4.34
CA ALA A 66 -18.64 -23.39 -5.45
C ALA A 66 -19.84 -24.25 -5.00
N THR A 67 -19.71 -24.93 -3.85
CA THR A 67 -20.72 -25.93 -3.38
C THR A 67 -21.68 -25.33 -2.37
N HIS A 68 -21.19 -24.55 -1.41
CA HIS A 68 -21.95 -24.06 -0.25
C HIS A 68 -22.02 -22.53 -0.17
N GLY A 69 -21.30 -21.83 -1.05
CA GLY A 69 -21.01 -20.40 -0.92
C GLY A 69 -19.86 -20.16 0.07
N MET A 70 -19.32 -18.96 0.04
CA MET A 70 -18.23 -18.57 0.94
C MET A 70 -18.79 -18.09 2.27
N ALA A 71 -18.33 -18.70 3.36
CA ALA A 71 -18.67 -18.25 4.71
C ALA A 71 -17.75 -17.07 5.11
N PHE A 72 -18.33 -16.05 5.74
CA PHE A 72 -17.65 -14.91 6.29
C PHE A 72 -17.91 -14.77 7.79
N GLU A 73 -16.90 -14.37 8.52
CA GLU A 73 -16.98 -14.03 9.95
C GLU A 73 -16.67 -12.53 10.15
N PRO A 74 -17.62 -11.63 9.83
CA PRO A 74 -17.37 -10.20 9.90
C PRO A 74 -17.22 -9.73 11.36
N ALA A 75 -16.17 -8.98 11.61
CA ALA A 75 -15.87 -8.34 12.89
C ALA A 75 -15.47 -6.87 12.65
N PRO A 76 -15.64 -5.99 13.64
CA PRO A 76 -15.15 -4.63 13.55
C PRO A 76 -13.63 -4.62 13.33
N LYS A 77 -13.17 -3.99 12.25
CA LYS A 77 -11.77 -3.88 11.91
C LYS A 77 -11.43 -2.45 11.52
N ARG A 78 -10.45 -1.87 12.16
CA ARG A 78 -9.88 -0.59 11.73
C ARG A 78 -9.17 -0.80 10.39
N LEU A 79 -9.57 -0.03 9.38
CA LEU A 79 -9.12 -0.28 8.01
C LEU A 79 -7.65 0.10 7.79
N ARG A 80 -7.13 1.03 8.56
CA ARG A 80 -5.71 1.36 8.58
C ARG A 80 -4.85 0.18 9.05
N ASP A 81 -5.27 -0.51 10.13
CA ASP A 81 -4.55 -1.67 10.65
C ASP A 81 -4.47 -2.81 9.61
N LEU A 82 -5.49 -2.91 8.74
CA LEU A 82 -5.48 -3.88 7.65
C LEU A 82 -4.38 -3.56 6.63
N ALA A 83 -4.16 -2.29 6.29
CA ALA A 83 -3.07 -1.88 5.41
C ALA A 83 -1.70 -2.17 6.03
N ASP A 84 -1.53 -1.89 7.33
CA ASP A 84 -0.29 -2.18 8.06
C ASP A 84 0.00 -3.70 8.10
N GLU A 85 -1.03 -4.53 8.23
CA GLU A 85 -0.91 -6.00 8.17
C GLU A 85 -0.49 -6.50 6.78
N ILE A 86 -0.99 -5.88 5.71
CA ILE A 86 -0.56 -6.19 4.33
C ILE A 86 0.94 -5.90 4.17
N GLU A 87 1.41 -4.74 4.64
CA GLU A 87 2.83 -4.37 4.59
C GLU A 87 3.70 -5.36 5.39
N ALA A 88 3.29 -5.68 6.62
CA ALA A 88 4.00 -6.62 7.48
C ALA A 88 4.11 -8.02 6.85
N ARG A 89 3.05 -8.50 6.19
CA ARG A 89 2.98 -9.83 5.55
C ARG A 89 3.85 -9.93 4.30
N TRP A 90 3.86 -8.90 3.47
CA TRP A 90 4.44 -8.94 2.13
C TRP A 90 5.77 -8.20 1.98
N GLY A 91 6.08 -7.22 2.83
CA GLY A 91 7.26 -6.37 2.69
C GLY A 91 8.58 -7.16 2.62
N GLN A 92 8.76 -8.16 3.51
CA GLN A 92 9.96 -9.00 3.46
C GLN A 92 10.00 -9.94 2.25
N LYS A 93 8.86 -10.45 1.79
CA LYS A 93 8.79 -11.31 0.60
C LYS A 93 9.17 -10.52 -0.66
N ALA A 94 8.61 -9.32 -0.82
CA ALA A 94 8.92 -8.41 -1.91
C ALA A 94 10.42 -8.05 -1.93
N ALA A 95 10.98 -7.65 -0.78
CA ALA A 95 12.40 -7.31 -0.66
C ALA A 95 13.34 -8.46 -1.04
N LYS A 96 13.01 -9.72 -0.68
CA LYS A 96 13.76 -10.91 -1.08
C LYS A 96 13.77 -11.12 -2.60
N SER A 97 12.70 -10.71 -3.29
CA SER A 97 12.60 -10.77 -4.76
C SER A 97 13.22 -9.55 -5.46
N GLY A 98 13.81 -8.60 -4.70
CA GLY A 98 14.42 -7.39 -5.26
C GLY A 98 13.38 -6.33 -5.69
N VAL A 99 12.15 -6.44 -5.18
CA VAL A 99 11.02 -5.54 -5.47
C VAL A 99 10.65 -4.78 -4.20
N THR A 100 10.36 -3.50 -4.30
CA THR A 100 9.83 -2.70 -3.19
C THR A 100 8.32 -2.80 -3.20
N LEU A 101 7.70 -3.22 -2.08
CA LEU A 101 6.25 -3.11 -1.89
C LEU A 101 5.95 -1.78 -1.20
N LEU A 102 5.06 -1.00 -1.78
CA LEU A 102 4.52 0.23 -1.21
C LEU A 102 3.06 -0.04 -0.85
N VAL A 103 2.72 0.08 0.42
CA VAL A 103 1.34 -0.07 0.89
C VAL A 103 0.84 1.28 1.36
N SER A 104 -0.38 1.67 0.96
CA SER A 104 -0.99 2.92 1.38
C SER A 104 -2.45 2.73 1.78
N TYR A 105 -2.89 3.57 2.68
CA TYR A 105 -4.26 3.67 3.14
C TYR A 105 -4.79 5.08 2.83
N ASP A 106 -5.88 5.15 2.11
CA ASP A 106 -6.56 6.40 1.73
C ASP A 106 -7.98 6.39 2.35
N GLY A 107 -8.09 6.96 3.54
CA GLY A 107 -9.32 7.03 4.34
C GLY A 107 -9.06 7.68 5.70
N ALA A 108 -10.11 7.99 6.44
CA ALA A 108 -9.96 8.53 7.80
C ALA A 108 -9.25 7.51 8.72
N PRO A 109 -8.28 7.92 9.56
CA PRO A 109 -7.45 7.01 10.34
C PRO A 109 -8.22 6.07 11.28
N GLU A 110 -9.34 6.54 11.82
CA GLU A 110 -10.17 5.81 12.79
C GLU A 110 -11.31 5.01 12.15
N MET A 111 -11.35 4.96 10.80
CA MET A 111 -12.44 4.32 10.09
C MET A 111 -12.44 2.82 10.31
N THR A 112 -13.56 2.32 10.81
CA THR A 112 -13.76 0.92 11.17
C THR A 112 -14.90 0.32 10.35
N ALA A 113 -14.66 -0.81 9.70
CA ALA A 113 -15.66 -1.56 8.94
C ALA A 113 -15.99 -2.91 9.62
N LEU A 114 -17.21 -3.35 9.43
CA LEU A 114 -17.60 -4.71 9.79
C LEU A 114 -17.26 -5.66 8.63
N ILE A 115 -16.08 -6.26 8.68
CA ILE A 115 -15.52 -7.11 7.63
C ILE A 115 -14.89 -8.37 8.21
N ASP A 116 -14.81 -9.40 7.38
CA ASP A 116 -13.90 -10.52 7.62
C ASP A 116 -12.50 -10.12 7.12
N SER A 117 -11.67 -9.65 8.06
CA SER A 117 -10.34 -9.12 7.73
C SER A 117 -9.40 -10.16 7.11
N GLU A 118 -9.53 -11.44 7.51
CA GLU A 118 -8.68 -12.51 6.95
C GLU A 118 -9.05 -12.81 5.50
N ARG A 119 -10.35 -12.81 5.16
CA ARG A 119 -10.81 -12.97 3.79
C ARG A 119 -10.42 -11.77 2.90
N VAL A 120 -10.55 -10.56 3.40
CA VAL A 120 -10.09 -9.36 2.66
C VAL A 120 -8.57 -9.39 2.47
N MET A 121 -7.82 -9.77 3.49
CA MET A 121 -6.38 -9.98 3.40
C MET A 121 -6.02 -11.04 2.35
N GLN A 122 -6.75 -12.16 2.31
CA GLN A 122 -6.55 -13.23 1.34
C GLN A 122 -6.80 -12.74 -0.11
N ALA A 123 -7.74 -11.83 -0.32
CA ALA A 123 -7.92 -11.20 -1.62
C ALA A 123 -6.69 -10.36 -2.02
N PHE A 124 -6.18 -9.52 -1.13
CA PHE A 124 -4.93 -8.78 -1.36
C PHE A 124 -3.75 -9.73 -1.62
N ASP A 125 -3.64 -10.82 -0.86
CA ASP A 125 -2.57 -11.80 -1.01
C ASP A 125 -2.50 -12.36 -2.44
N GLY A 126 -3.63 -12.68 -3.05
CA GLY A 126 -3.70 -13.18 -4.44
C GLY A 126 -3.23 -12.14 -5.45
N PHE A 127 -3.70 -10.91 -5.32
CA PHE A 127 -3.40 -9.84 -6.28
C PHE A 127 -1.97 -9.30 -6.13
N ILE A 128 -1.45 -9.20 -4.91
CA ILE A 128 -0.05 -8.84 -4.65
C ILE A 128 0.90 -9.94 -5.17
N ALA A 129 0.57 -11.22 -4.98
CA ALA A 129 1.37 -12.33 -5.50
C ALA A 129 1.49 -12.26 -7.02
N GLN A 130 0.40 -12.00 -7.73
CA GLN A 130 0.40 -11.81 -9.18
C GLN A 130 1.26 -10.61 -9.61
N ALA A 131 1.08 -9.46 -8.95
CA ALA A 131 1.84 -8.26 -9.27
C ALA A 131 3.36 -8.47 -9.06
N LEU A 132 3.76 -9.09 -7.94
CA LEU A 132 5.15 -9.42 -7.65
C LEU A 132 5.74 -10.41 -8.64
N ALA A 133 4.97 -11.42 -9.08
CA ALA A 133 5.43 -12.39 -10.08
C ALA A 133 5.68 -11.75 -11.45
N GLY A 134 4.96 -10.66 -11.78
CA GLY A 134 5.10 -9.89 -13.02
C GLY A 134 6.27 -8.89 -13.02
N VAL A 135 6.81 -8.53 -11.86
CA VAL A 135 7.82 -7.48 -11.71
C VAL A 135 9.18 -8.10 -11.38
N ARG A 136 10.24 -7.75 -12.11
CA ARG A 136 11.60 -8.19 -11.80
C ARG A 136 12.40 -7.18 -11.00
N HIS A 137 12.15 -5.88 -11.22
CA HIS A 137 12.80 -4.76 -10.55
C HIS A 137 11.82 -3.59 -10.49
N GLY A 138 11.86 -2.82 -9.41
CA GLY A 138 11.00 -1.66 -9.22
C GLY A 138 10.07 -1.81 -8.03
N ALA A 139 8.88 -1.26 -8.12
CA ALA A 139 7.91 -1.27 -7.04
C ALA A 139 6.59 -1.95 -7.46
N VAL A 140 5.94 -2.56 -6.47
CA VAL A 140 4.53 -2.96 -6.49
C VAL A 140 3.82 -2.08 -5.47
N GLU A 141 2.70 -1.52 -5.87
CA GLU A 141 1.88 -0.64 -5.03
C GLU A 141 0.58 -1.36 -4.66
N ALA A 142 0.23 -1.36 -3.38
CA ALA A 142 -1.04 -1.85 -2.88
C ALA A 142 -1.73 -0.73 -2.09
N THR A 143 -2.90 -0.31 -2.52
CA THR A 143 -3.65 0.79 -1.90
C THR A 143 -5.01 0.30 -1.43
N LEU A 144 -5.40 0.65 -0.22
CA LEU A 144 -6.76 0.50 0.27
C LEU A 144 -7.40 1.89 0.37
N ARG A 145 -8.36 2.18 -0.52
CA ARG A 145 -9.16 3.41 -0.50
C ARG A 145 -10.51 3.16 0.14
N VAL A 146 -10.99 4.11 0.90
CA VAL A 146 -12.25 3.99 1.63
C VAL A 146 -13.10 5.24 1.43
N HIS A 147 -14.28 5.04 0.86
CA HIS A 147 -15.23 6.10 0.62
C HIS A 147 -16.51 5.90 1.45
N PRO A 148 -16.85 6.82 2.36
CA PRO A 148 -18.11 6.77 3.08
C PRO A 148 -19.31 6.87 2.14
N SER A 149 -20.34 6.06 2.37
CA SER A 149 -21.58 6.06 1.60
C SER A 149 -22.78 5.80 2.53
N GLY A 150 -23.19 6.81 3.29
CA GLY A 150 -24.19 6.66 4.37
C GLY A 150 -23.68 5.71 5.45
N ASP A 151 -24.50 4.70 5.82
CA ASP A 151 -24.12 3.69 6.82
C ASP A 151 -23.16 2.61 6.29
N MET A 152 -22.78 2.70 5.03
CA MET A 152 -21.87 1.77 4.37
C MET A 152 -20.55 2.46 4.02
N LEU A 153 -19.51 1.67 3.92
CA LEU A 153 -18.21 2.07 3.38
C LEU A 153 -18.02 1.34 2.05
N ARG A 154 -17.62 2.06 1.00
CA ARG A 154 -17.10 1.48 -0.22
C ARG A 154 -15.59 1.35 -0.05
N LEU A 155 -15.12 0.10 -0.09
CA LEU A 155 -13.71 -0.23 -0.02
C LEU A 155 -13.21 -0.54 -1.42
N GLU A 156 -12.14 0.11 -1.83
CA GLU A 156 -11.47 -0.11 -3.09
C GLU A 156 -10.03 -0.53 -2.83
N GLY A 157 -9.68 -1.76 -3.21
CA GLY A 157 -8.30 -2.25 -3.19
C GLY A 157 -7.70 -2.11 -4.57
N ARG A 158 -6.50 -1.53 -4.65
CA ARG A 158 -5.74 -1.35 -5.89
C ARG A 158 -4.38 -1.99 -5.76
N VAL A 159 -3.99 -2.83 -6.71
CA VAL A 159 -2.66 -3.43 -6.76
C VAL A 159 -2.05 -3.13 -8.12
N ARG A 160 -1.01 -2.31 -8.15
CA ARG A 160 -0.29 -1.88 -9.34
C ARG A 160 1.07 -2.57 -9.40
N GLY A 161 1.34 -3.26 -10.49
CA GLY A 161 2.65 -3.80 -10.82
C GLY A 161 3.30 -3.00 -11.94
N GLY A 162 4.55 -2.57 -11.78
CA GLY A 162 5.34 -1.88 -12.81
C GLY A 162 6.00 -2.83 -13.83
N GLY A 163 5.41 -4.00 -14.11
CA GLY A 163 6.02 -5.04 -14.94
C GLY A 163 5.91 -4.78 -16.43
N GLU A 164 6.96 -5.15 -17.20
CA GLU A 164 6.98 -5.12 -18.66
C GLU A 164 6.10 -6.21 -19.30
N ARG A 165 5.60 -7.17 -18.53
CA ARG A 165 4.73 -8.24 -19.02
C ARG A 165 3.27 -7.80 -18.87
N ASN A 166 2.69 -7.34 -19.98
CA ASN A 166 1.24 -7.32 -20.12
C ASN A 166 0.77 -8.78 -20.17
N VAL A 167 0.06 -9.21 -19.15
CA VAL A 167 -0.85 -10.33 -19.24
C VAL A 167 -1.97 -9.83 -20.14
N GLY A 168 -2.29 -10.52 -21.22
CA GLY A 168 -3.32 -10.05 -22.19
C GLY A 168 -4.68 -9.84 -21.54
N ASP A 169 -5.00 -10.62 -20.52
CA ASP A 169 -6.06 -10.40 -19.51
C ASP A 169 -5.51 -10.78 -18.15
N ALA A 170 -5.21 -9.77 -17.32
CA ALA A 170 -4.68 -9.97 -15.97
C ALA A 170 -5.62 -10.76 -15.03
N LEU A 171 -6.82 -11.11 -15.51
CA LEU A 171 -7.81 -11.92 -14.80
C LEU A 171 -8.02 -13.31 -15.43
N ASP A 172 -7.33 -13.64 -16.53
CA ASP A 172 -7.39 -14.99 -17.11
C ASP A 172 -6.53 -15.97 -16.28
N ILE A 173 -7.20 -16.84 -15.55
CA ILE A 173 -6.57 -17.82 -14.66
C ILE A 173 -5.65 -18.79 -15.41
N GLN A 174 -5.97 -19.18 -16.65
CA GLN A 174 -5.12 -20.08 -17.43
C GLN A 174 -3.85 -19.38 -17.91
N GLU A 175 -3.96 -18.10 -18.28
CA GLU A 175 -2.83 -17.29 -18.65
C GLU A 175 -1.92 -17.01 -17.45
N ILE A 176 -2.51 -16.70 -16.29
CA ILE A 176 -1.78 -16.52 -15.02
C ILE A 176 -1.04 -17.80 -14.65
N GLU A 177 -1.68 -18.97 -14.74
CA GLU A 177 -1.04 -20.26 -14.45
C GLU A 177 0.16 -20.51 -15.38
N ALA A 178 -0.02 -20.25 -16.68
CA ALA A 178 1.04 -20.46 -17.66
C ALA A 178 2.25 -19.54 -17.47
N LEU A 179 2.03 -18.31 -16.98
CA LEU A 179 3.09 -17.31 -16.81
C LEU A 179 3.71 -17.34 -15.41
N PHE A 180 2.93 -17.58 -14.37
CA PHE A 180 3.32 -17.37 -12.95
C PHE A 180 3.14 -18.61 -12.08
N GLY A 181 2.59 -19.70 -12.64
CA GLY A 181 2.41 -20.98 -11.96
C GLY A 181 1.07 -21.11 -11.23
N LEU A 182 0.78 -22.36 -10.85
CA LEU A 182 -0.51 -22.77 -10.28
C LEU A 182 -0.80 -22.07 -8.94
N GLU A 183 0.19 -21.87 -8.09
CA GLU A 183 0.01 -21.20 -6.78
C GLU A 183 -0.56 -19.80 -6.95
N THR A 184 0.06 -18.99 -7.83
CA THR A 184 -0.40 -17.62 -8.12
C THR A 184 -1.79 -17.63 -8.74
N ALA A 185 -2.05 -18.52 -9.70
CA ALA A 185 -3.35 -18.63 -10.37
C ALA A 185 -4.47 -18.95 -9.37
N LEU A 186 -4.25 -19.91 -8.46
CA LEU A 186 -5.21 -20.25 -7.41
C LEU A 186 -5.42 -19.11 -6.42
N ALA A 187 -4.37 -18.42 -6.00
CA ALA A 187 -4.48 -17.28 -5.10
C ALA A 187 -5.33 -16.16 -5.70
N VAL A 188 -5.14 -15.86 -6.99
CA VAL A 188 -5.96 -14.88 -7.73
C VAL A 188 -7.41 -15.36 -7.86
N ALA A 189 -7.62 -16.65 -8.17
CA ALA A 189 -8.97 -17.22 -8.27
C ALA A 189 -9.73 -17.11 -6.94
N VAL A 190 -9.08 -17.42 -5.81
CA VAL A 190 -9.63 -17.24 -4.46
C VAL A 190 -9.94 -15.77 -4.19
N GLY A 191 -9.02 -14.86 -4.47
CA GLY A 191 -9.24 -13.42 -4.28
C GLY A 191 -10.46 -12.91 -5.05
N ARG A 192 -10.60 -13.30 -6.33
CA ARG A 192 -11.78 -12.97 -7.14
C ARG A 192 -13.07 -13.55 -6.56
N GLN A 193 -13.01 -14.79 -6.10
CA GLN A 193 -14.18 -15.43 -5.50
C GLN A 193 -14.63 -14.74 -4.21
N ILE A 194 -13.68 -14.32 -3.37
CA ILE A 194 -13.94 -13.54 -2.16
C ILE A 194 -14.64 -12.23 -2.50
N VAL A 195 -14.07 -11.44 -3.41
CA VAL A 195 -14.65 -10.16 -3.81
C VAL A 195 -16.06 -10.33 -4.39
N THR A 196 -16.26 -11.33 -5.25
CA THR A 196 -17.57 -11.66 -5.82
C THR A 196 -18.58 -12.05 -4.73
N ALA A 197 -18.16 -12.84 -3.75
CA ALA A 197 -19.01 -13.27 -2.65
C ALA A 197 -19.35 -12.14 -1.66
N LEU A 198 -18.50 -11.10 -1.58
CA LEU A 198 -18.79 -9.85 -0.88
C LEU A 198 -19.72 -8.90 -1.68
N GLY A 199 -20.18 -9.33 -2.86
CA GLY A 199 -21.03 -8.53 -3.76
C GLY A 199 -20.25 -7.46 -4.51
N GLY A 200 -18.94 -7.59 -4.59
CA GLY A 200 -18.03 -6.68 -5.26
C GLY A 200 -17.66 -7.09 -6.68
N GLU A 201 -16.83 -6.29 -7.30
CA GLU A 201 -16.31 -6.48 -8.67
C GLU A 201 -14.78 -6.40 -8.69
N VAL A 202 -14.17 -7.11 -9.66
CA VAL A 202 -12.72 -7.06 -9.93
C VAL A 202 -12.53 -6.71 -11.39
N HIS A 203 -11.70 -5.71 -11.67
CA HIS A 203 -11.36 -5.29 -13.02
C HIS A 203 -9.90 -4.84 -13.11
N THR A 204 -9.43 -4.57 -14.31
CA THR A 204 -8.09 -4.05 -14.56
C THR A 204 -8.16 -2.68 -15.22
N GLU A 205 -7.22 -1.82 -14.88
CA GLU A 205 -7.03 -0.50 -15.48
C GLU A 205 -5.65 -0.42 -16.13
N ALA A 206 -5.58 0.04 -17.37
CA ALA A 206 -4.31 0.26 -18.04
C ALA A 206 -3.57 1.46 -17.43
N ASN A 207 -2.30 1.28 -17.07
CA ASN A 207 -1.48 2.38 -16.58
C ASN A 207 -1.05 3.32 -17.72
N ALA A 208 -0.78 4.58 -17.41
CA ALA A 208 -0.24 5.54 -18.36
C ALA A 208 1.16 5.17 -18.91
N GLY A 209 1.85 4.21 -18.25
CA GLY A 209 3.11 3.60 -18.64
C GLY A 209 2.95 2.11 -18.93
N ALA A 210 3.95 1.30 -18.58
CA ALA A 210 3.88 -0.15 -18.71
C ALA A 210 3.13 -0.76 -17.51
N GLY A 211 2.36 -1.84 -17.76
CA GLY A 211 1.66 -2.61 -16.74
C GLY A 211 0.19 -2.21 -16.56
N GLU A 212 -0.45 -2.92 -15.68
CA GLU A 212 -1.86 -2.77 -15.34
C GLU A 212 -2.02 -2.62 -13.82
N THR A 213 -3.09 -1.93 -13.41
CA THR A 213 -3.55 -1.88 -12.03
C THR A 213 -4.76 -2.81 -11.91
N LEU A 214 -4.68 -3.77 -11.02
CA LEU A 214 -5.81 -4.58 -10.64
C LEU A 214 -6.59 -3.83 -9.58
N VAL A 215 -7.87 -3.64 -9.82
CA VAL A 215 -8.79 -2.93 -8.94
C VAL A 215 -9.90 -3.86 -8.51
N PHE A 216 -10.20 -3.89 -7.23
CA PHE A 216 -11.37 -4.58 -6.71
C PHE A 216 -12.10 -3.69 -5.72
N GLU A 217 -13.41 -3.79 -5.72
CA GLU A 217 -14.26 -2.97 -4.86
C GLU A 217 -15.41 -3.79 -4.27
N PHE A 218 -15.78 -3.45 -3.06
CA PHE A 218 -16.96 -4.00 -2.38
C PHE A 218 -17.46 -3.02 -1.32
N THR A 219 -18.65 -3.28 -0.77
CA THR A 219 -19.22 -2.45 0.30
C THR A 219 -19.29 -3.23 1.60
N ALA A 220 -19.02 -2.54 2.72
CA ALA A 220 -19.13 -3.10 4.06
C ALA A 220 -19.85 -2.12 4.99
N PRO A 221 -20.57 -2.59 6.04
CA PRO A 221 -21.15 -1.71 7.02
C PRO A 221 -20.06 -0.93 7.79
N HIS A 222 -20.31 0.35 8.02
CA HIS A 222 -19.49 1.15 8.91
C HIS A 222 -19.75 0.71 10.36
N ALA A 223 -18.71 0.24 11.04
CA ALA A 223 -18.79 -0.10 12.46
C ALA A 223 -18.48 1.16 13.28
N VAL A 224 -19.54 1.91 13.60
CA VAL A 224 -19.43 3.07 14.51
C VAL A 224 -19.38 2.52 15.94
N GLU A 225 -18.29 2.76 16.69
CA GLU A 225 -18.33 2.56 18.14
C GLU A 225 -19.35 3.55 18.74
N PRO A 226 -20.24 3.10 19.67
CA PRO A 226 -21.22 3.99 20.26
C PRO A 226 -20.51 5.02 21.16
N GLY A 227 -20.18 6.18 20.61
CA GLY A 227 -19.50 7.26 21.31
C GLY A 227 -19.04 8.43 20.44
N ASP A 228 -18.91 8.28 19.15
CA ASP A 228 -18.45 9.34 18.24
C ASP A 228 -19.53 9.72 17.21
N GLU A 229 -20.57 10.42 17.68
CA GLU A 229 -21.40 11.25 16.79
C GLU A 229 -20.62 12.54 16.48
N GLN A 230 -19.70 12.50 15.53
CA GLN A 230 -19.27 13.73 14.85
C GLN A 230 -20.06 13.84 13.55
N GLU A 231 -20.79 14.94 13.43
CA GLU A 231 -21.58 15.31 12.25
C GLU A 231 -20.68 15.27 10.99
N PRO A 232 -21.22 14.81 9.84
CA PRO A 232 -20.46 14.82 8.60
C PRO A 232 -20.26 16.25 8.14
N ASP A 233 -19.04 16.74 8.26
CA ASP A 233 -18.63 17.99 7.63
C ASP A 233 -18.65 17.79 6.11
N SER A 234 -19.52 18.52 5.47
CA SER A 234 -19.78 18.49 4.04
C SER A 234 -18.55 18.98 3.27
N LEU A 235 -17.82 18.07 2.63
CA LEU A 235 -16.80 18.43 1.66
C LEU A 235 -17.30 18.19 0.24
N ASP A 236 -18.13 19.07 -0.24
CA ASP A 236 -18.42 19.27 -1.66
C ASP A 236 -17.65 20.49 -2.16
N ALA A 237 -16.46 20.26 -2.70
CA ALA A 237 -15.87 21.10 -3.74
C ALA A 237 -14.95 20.24 -4.62
N PRO A 238 -14.95 20.35 -5.95
CA PRO A 238 -14.02 19.64 -6.80
C PRO A 238 -12.61 20.16 -6.52
N GLN A 239 -11.84 19.43 -5.72
CA GLN A 239 -10.45 19.78 -5.45
C GLN A 239 -9.63 19.53 -6.72
N ARG A 240 -9.07 20.60 -7.28
CA ARG A 240 -8.00 20.52 -8.27
C ARG A 240 -6.88 19.69 -7.66
N ALA A 241 -6.38 18.70 -8.41
CA ALA A 241 -5.19 17.94 -8.00
C ALA A 241 -4.07 18.88 -7.51
N ALA A 242 -3.59 18.70 -6.29
CA ALA A 242 -2.52 19.52 -5.74
C ALA A 242 -1.24 19.32 -6.54
N HIS A 243 -0.47 20.38 -6.72
CA HIS A 243 0.78 20.37 -7.47
C HIS A 243 1.98 20.50 -6.54
N ILE A 244 2.78 19.45 -6.43
CA ILE A 244 3.83 19.29 -5.42
C ILE A 244 5.21 19.47 -6.06
N LEU A 245 6.11 20.24 -5.42
CA LEU A 245 7.52 20.26 -5.79
C LEU A 245 8.30 19.28 -4.90
N VAL A 246 8.94 18.29 -5.52
CA VAL A 246 9.80 17.31 -4.83
C VAL A 246 11.26 17.72 -4.99
N VAL A 247 11.95 17.97 -3.88
CA VAL A 247 13.35 18.42 -3.87
C VAL A 247 14.21 17.42 -3.10
N ASP A 248 15.11 16.74 -3.82
CA ASP A 248 16.04 15.76 -3.24
C ASP A 248 17.20 15.58 -4.23
N ASP A 249 18.44 15.46 -3.77
CA ASP A 249 19.60 15.27 -4.65
C ASP A 249 19.70 13.84 -5.21
N ASN A 250 19.08 12.87 -4.53
CA ASN A 250 19.06 11.48 -4.94
C ASN A 250 17.87 11.18 -5.88
N ALA A 251 18.17 10.74 -7.09
CA ALA A 251 17.16 10.40 -8.11
C ALA A 251 16.16 9.32 -7.65
N THR A 252 16.62 8.34 -6.85
CA THR A 252 15.74 7.29 -6.32
C THR A 252 14.74 7.84 -5.31
N ASN A 253 15.18 8.74 -4.42
CA ASN A 253 14.28 9.38 -3.46
C ASN A 253 13.24 10.25 -4.17
N ARG A 254 13.64 11.01 -5.22
CA ARG A 254 12.70 11.80 -6.02
C ARG A 254 11.65 10.90 -6.66
N MET A 255 12.07 9.79 -7.30
CA MET A 255 11.14 8.83 -7.91
C MET A 255 10.13 8.27 -6.90
N VAL A 256 10.59 7.92 -5.68
CA VAL A 256 9.71 7.42 -4.62
C VAL A 256 8.71 8.50 -4.21
N ALA A 257 9.17 9.74 -4.00
CA ALA A 257 8.28 10.84 -3.61
C ALA A 257 7.27 11.20 -4.72
N GLU A 258 7.69 11.22 -5.99
CA GLU A 258 6.82 11.44 -7.16
C GLU A 258 5.76 10.34 -7.27
N THR A 259 6.16 9.07 -7.10
CA THR A 259 5.23 7.94 -7.07
C THR A 259 4.20 8.07 -5.95
N LEU A 260 4.64 8.46 -4.75
CA LEU A 260 3.75 8.69 -3.62
C LEU A 260 2.78 9.86 -3.86
N CYS A 261 3.23 10.94 -4.50
CA CYS A 261 2.36 12.05 -4.89
C CYS A 261 1.29 11.59 -5.90
N GLU A 262 1.67 10.79 -6.91
CA GLU A 262 0.73 10.20 -7.86
C GLU A 262 -0.31 9.30 -7.19
N MET A 263 0.11 8.51 -6.18
CA MET A 263 -0.81 7.65 -5.40
C MET A 263 -1.90 8.44 -4.66
N PHE A 264 -1.59 9.69 -4.30
CA PHE A 264 -2.53 10.58 -3.59
C PHE A 264 -3.22 11.58 -4.53
N ASP A 265 -3.33 11.24 -5.82
CA ASP A 265 -3.95 12.07 -6.86
C ASP A 265 -3.34 13.49 -6.95
N CYS A 266 -2.05 13.63 -6.58
CA CYS A 266 -1.28 14.86 -6.73
C CYS A 266 -0.43 14.80 -8.00
N THR A 267 -0.22 15.95 -8.63
CA THR A 267 0.79 16.10 -9.67
C THR A 267 2.10 16.57 -9.07
N SER A 268 3.25 16.21 -9.64
CA SER A 268 4.54 16.60 -9.11
C SER A 268 5.52 17.09 -10.17
N GLU A 269 6.43 17.94 -9.75
CA GLU A 269 7.66 18.29 -10.47
C GLU A 269 8.84 18.12 -9.51
N SER A 270 10.04 17.87 -10.03
CA SER A 270 11.21 17.67 -9.19
C SER A 270 12.33 18.70 -9.42
N ALA A 271 13.11 18.93 -8.36
CA ALA A 271 14.33 19.70 -8.35
C ALA A 271 15.44 18.91 -7.65
N VAL A 272 16.70 19.12 -8.06
CA VAL A 272 17.83 18.33 -7.56
C VAL A 272 18.57 19.00 -6.39
N ASP A 273 18.25 20.24 -6.06
CA ASP A 273 18.82 21.00 -4.92
C ASP A 273 18.02 22.26 -4.58
N GLY A 274 18.46 22.95 -3.53
CA GLY A 274 17.81 24.16 -3.04
C GLY A 274 17.82 25.35 -4.01
N VAL A 275 18.77 25.41 -4.95
CA VAL A 275 18.84 26.50 -5.94
C VAL A 275 17.72 26.33 -6.96
N GLU A 276 17.57 25.11 -7.50
CA GLU A 276 16.48 24.78 -8.42
C GLU A 276 15.11 24.88 -7.74
N ALA A 277 15.04 24.45 -6.46
CA ALA A 277 13.83 24.60 -5.66
C ALA A 277 13.39 26.07 -5.51
N LEU A 278 14.32 26.97 -5.23
CA LEU A 278 14.02 28.39 -5.13
C LEU A 278 13.55 28.98 -6.46
N GLU A 279 14.17 28.60 -7.57
CA GLU A 279 13.74 29.05 -8.91
C GLU A 279 12.36 28.53 -9.25
N ALA A 280 12.08 27.27 -8.94
CA ALA A 280 10.76 26.66 -9.13
C ALA A 280 9.69 27.35 -8.25
N ALA A 281 9.96 27.57 -6.96
CA ALA A 281 9.04 28.22 -6.03
C ALA A 281 8.65 29.65 -6.46
N ARG A 282 9.52 30.38 -7.14
CA ARG A 282 9.22 31.74 -7.69
C ARG A 282 8.06 31.75 -8.67
N THR A 283 7.76 30.63 -9.28
CA THR A 283 6.63 30.52 -10.24
C THR A 283 5.26 30.60 -9.57
N GLY A 284 5.19 30.35 -8.25
CA GLY A 284 3.95 30.39 -7.46
C GLY A 284 2.91 29.34 -7.84
N ARG A 285 3.32 28.26 -8.54
CA ARG A 285 2.40 27.24 -9.07
C ARG A 285 2.26 26.02 -8.19
N PHE A 286 3.11 25.89 -7.18
CA PHE A 286 3.12 24.74 -6.28
C PHE A 286 2.25 25.00 -5.06
N ASP A 287 1.48 23.98 -4.70
CA ASP A 287 0.61 23.99 -3.53
C ASP A 287 1.37 23.54 -2.26
N LEU A 288 2.48 22.77 -2.44
CA LEU A 288 3.34 22.29 -1.35
C LEU A 288 4.73 21.94 -1.89
N ILE A 289 5.75 22.02 -1.05
CA ILE A 289 7.14 21.64 -1.35
C ILE A 289 7.59 20.55 -0.38
N LEU A 290 8.05 19.39 -0.89
CA LEU A 290 8.77 18.37 -0.15
C LEU A 290 10.27 18.66 -0.30
N MET A 291 10.95 19.02 0.79
CA MET A 291 12.31 19.55 0.78
C MET A 291 13.28 18.65 1.54
N ASP A 292 14.22 18.03 0.84
CA ASP A 292 15.34 17.37 1.52
C ASP A 292 16.19 18.40 2.29
N ILE A 293 16.61 18.02 3.48
CA ILE A 293 17.44 18.87 4.33
C ILE A 293 18.89 18.90 3.85
N LYS A 294 19.44 17.75 3.46
CA LYS A 294 20.87 17.62 3.14
C LYS A 294 21.10 17.48 1.64
N MET A 295 21.37 18.59 0.98
CA MET A 295 21.62 18.63 -0.46
C MET A 295 22.89 19.45 -0.79
N PRO A 296 23.55 19.15 -1.92
CA PRO A 296 24.68 19.96 -2.40
C PRO A 296 24.22 21.36 -2.87
N ARG A 297 25.14 22.26 -3.06
CA ARG A 297 24.97 23.66 -3.50
C ARG A 297 24.18 24.53 -2.52
N MET A 298 22.94 24.15 -2.19
CA MET A 298 22.08 24.83 -1.24
C MET A 298 21.28 23.79 -0.46
N ASP A 299 21.44 23.76 0.85
CA ASP A 299 20.69 22.87 1.73
C ASP A 299 19.22 23.30 1.89
N GLY A 300 18.38 22.40 2.40
CA GLY A 300 16.94 22.62 2.51
C GLY A 300 16.57 23.75 3.47
N VAL A 301 17.34 23.97 4.54
CA VAL A 301 17.09 25.06 5.50
C VAL A 301 17.39 26.41 4.86
N THR A 302 18.54 26.53 4.17
CA THR A 302 18.89 27.72 3.42
C THR A 302 17.91 28.03 2.30
N ALA A 303 17.45 26.99 1.57
CA ALA A 303 16.42 27.11 0.54
C ALA A 303 15.09 27.59 1.12
N THR A 304 14.70 27.06 2.27
CA THR A 304 13.48 27.49 2.98
C THR A 304 13.52 28.96 3.34
N HIS A 305 14.61 29.43 3.94
CA HIS A 305 14.76 30.86 4.25
C HIS A 305 14.67 31.74 2.99
N ALA A 306 15.30 31.32 1.89
CA ALA A 306 15.25 32.06 0.63
C ALA A 306 13.83 32.04 0.02
N ILE A 307 13.10 30.95 0.10
CA ILE A 307 11.70 30.85 -0.37
C ILE A 307 10.79 31.72 0.49
N ARG A 308 10.94 31.70 1.82
CA ARG A 308 10.16 32.56 2.75
C ARG A 308 10.40 34.07 2.52
N ALA A 309 11.53 34.45 1.95
CA ALA A 309 11.82 35.84 1.57
C ALA A 309 11.18 36.25 0.23
N LEU A 310 10.54 35.35 -0.52
CA LEU A 310 9.83 35.65 -1.77
C LEU A 310 8.57 36.47 -1.48
N PRO A 311 8.19 37.39 -2.38
CA PRO A 311 6.96 38.15 -2.24
C PRO A 311 5.73 37.32 -2.62
N GLY A 312 4.59 37.62 -1.97
CA GLY A 312 3.31 37.03 -2.29
C GLY A 312 3.15 35.58 -1.85
N GLU A 313 2.27 34.83 -2.52
CA GLU A 313 1.92 33.44 -2.18
C GLU A 313 3.10 32.48 -2.29
N ALA A 314 4.06 32.74 -3.17
CA ALA A 314 5.26 31.92 -3.31
C ALA A 314 6.06 31.80 -1.99
N GLY A 315 6.11 32.85 -1.16
CA GLY A 315 6.75 32.82 0.15
C GLY A 315 5.94 32.11 1.24
N LEU A 316 4.66 31.86 1.00
CA LEU A 316 3.72 31.24 1.95
C LEU A 316 3.48 29.76 1.66
N VAL A 317 3.99 29.24 0.54
CA VAL A 317 3.81 27.83 0.15
C VAL A 317 4.23 26.89 1.29
N PRO A 318 3.43 25.90 1.68
CA PRO A 318 3.81 24.92 2.69
C PRO A 318 5.08 24.16 2.30
N ILE A 319 6.02 24.02 3.25
CA ILE A 319 7.29 23.30 3.05
C ILE A 319 7.41 22.22 4.10
N ILE A 320 7.53 20.97 3.67
CA ILE A 320 7.72 19.81 4.53
C ILE A 320 9.16 19.33 4.43
N ALA A 321 9.84 19.22 5.56
CA ALA A 321 11.20 18.70 5.64
C ALA A 321 11.22 17.20 5.39
N LEU A 322 12.10 16.72 4.52
CA LEU A 322 12.45 15.29 4.37
C LEU A 322 13.80 15.06 5.06
N THR A 323 13.84 14.27 6.12
CA THR A 323 15.06 14.07 6.91
C THR A 323 15.33 12.62 7.22
N ALA A 324 16.61 12.23 7.32
CA ALA A 324 17.01 10.90 7.75
C ALA A 324 16.87 10.68 9.28
N ASN A 325 16.63 11.75 10.04
CA ASN A 325 16.49 11.73 11.49
C ASN A 325 15.44 12.77 11.92
N ALA A 326 14.37 12.31 12.55
CA ALA A 326 13.28 13.16 13.04
C ALA A 326 13.37 13.39 14.56
N ASP A 327 14.58 13.51 15.11
CA ASP A 327 14.75 13.85 16.53
C ASP A 327 14.01 15.16 16.86
N PRO A 328 13.36 15.26 18.03
CA PRO A 328 12.58 16.43 18.41
C PRO A 328 13.35 17.77 18.36
N GLU A 329 14.66 17.74 18.62
CA GLU A 329 15.50 18.95 18.56
C GLU A 329 15.72 19.40 17.11
N ASP A 330 15.97 18.47 16.19
CA ASP A 330 16.12 18.75 14.76
C ASP A 330 14.80 19.24 14.15
N ALA A 331 13.69 18.56 14.49
CA ALA A 331 12.35 18.95 14.03
C ALA A 331 11.99 20.38 14.47
N ALA A 332 12.27 20.76 15.73
CA ALA A 332 12.05 22.11 16.22
C ALA A 332 12.89 23.13 15.44
N GLY A 333 14.12 22.77 15.02
CA GLY A 333 14.98 23.60 14.19
C GLY A 333 14.39 23.86 12.80
N TYR A 334 13.82 22.83 12.16
CA TYR A 334 13.19 22.96 10.83
C TYR A 334 11.93 23.83 10.88
N LEU A 335 11.09 23.64 11.90
CA LEU A 335 9.92 24.49 12.12
C LEU A 335 10.31 25.95 12.39
N ALA A 336 11.36 26.19 13.19
CA ALA A 336 11.88 27.54 13.43
C ALA A 336 12.47 28.20 12.17
N ALA A 337 12.95 27.41 11.20
CA ALA A 337 13.41 27.90 9.90
C ALA A 337 12.24 28.27 8.96
N GLY A 338 10.99 27.99 9.35
CA GLY A 338 9.79 28.31 8.58
C GLY A 338 9.22 27.15 7.77
N MET A 339 9.62 25.90 8.06
CA MET A 339 8.96 24.71 7.52
C MET A 339 7.67 24.43 8.28
N ASN A 340 6.71 23.73 7.63
CA ASN A 340 5.38 23.47 8.16
C ASN A 340 5.24 22.08 8.79
N GLY A 341 6.17 21.16 8.49
CA GLY A 341 6.14 19.80 9.01
C GLY A 341 7.44 19.05 8.70
N VAL A 342 7.52 17.81 9.20
CA VAL A 342 8.69 16.94 9.03
C VAL A 342 8.22 15.54 8.68
N VAL A 343 8.84 14.93 7.68
CA VAL A 343 8.67 13.54 7.29
C VAL A 343 10.02 12.84 7.32
N GLU A 344 10.10 11.74 8.05
CA GLU A 344 11.32 10.93 8.16
C GLU A 344 11.51 10.03 6.94
N LYS A 345 12.76 9.91 6.51
CA LYS A 345 13.17 8.94 5.46
C LYS A 345 13.57 7.60 6.10
N PRO A 346 13.17 6.45 5.53
CA PRO A 346 12.45 6.30 4.26
C PRO A 346 11.01 6.80 4.36
N MET A 347 10.56 7.54 3.34
CA MET A 347 9.21 8.11 3.31
C MET A 347 8.16 6.98 3.32
N LYS A 348 7.39 6.91 4.40
CA LYS A 348 6.24 6.04 4.50
C LYS A 348 5.02 6.75 3.92
N PRO A 349 4.19 6.04 3.10
CA PRO A 349 3.00 6.63 2.48
C PRO A 349 2.11 7.39 3.46
N GLU A 350 1.86 6.81 4.63
CA GLU A 350 1.02 7.37 5.70
C GLU A 350 1.55 8.68 6.29
N ASN A 351 2.87 8.78 6.46
CA ASN A 351 3.49 9.99 7.00
C ASN A 351 3.41 11.14 5.99
N LEU A 352 3.59 10.81 4.70
CA LEU A 352 3.44 11.78 3.62
C LEU A 352 1.98 12.21 3.46
N LEU A 353 1.04 11.25 3.42
CA LEU A 353 -0.40 11.55 3.31
C LEU A 353 -0.86 12.48 4.43
N ARG A 354 -0.49 12.17 5.69
CA ARG A 354 -0.81 13.02 6.83
C ARG A 354 -0.25 14.44 6.66
N ALA A 355 1.03 14.56 6.27
CA ALA A 355 1.66 15.86 6.05
C ALA A 355 0.97 16.65 4.92
N LEU A 356 0.52 15.96 3.85
CA LEU A 356 -0.25 16.59 2.78
C LEU A 356 -1.63 17.06 3.27
N GLN A 357 -2.37 16.23 3.99
CA GLN A 357 -3.69 16.57 4.53
C GLN A 357 -3.64 17.76 5.50
N GLU A 358 -2.68 17.77 6.42
CA GLU A 358 -2.50 18.84 7.39
C GLU A 358 -2.15 20.18 6.74
N ASN A 359 -1.48 20.17 5.58
CA ASN A 359 -0.96 21.40 4.96
C ASN A 359 -1.71 21.82 3.69
N LEU A 360 -2.46 20.94 3.04
CA LEU A 360 -3.30 21.25 1.87
C LEU A 360 -4.78 21.45 2.23
N GLY A 361 -5.24 20.88 3.37
CA GLY A 361 -6.64 21.02 3.85
C GLY A 361 -6.94 22.30 4.61
N GLY A 362 -5.98 23.14 4.90
CA GLY A 362 -6.09 24.32 5.78
C GLY A 362 -6.39 25.64 5.06
N GLY A 363 -7.54 25.73 4.40
CA GLY A 363 -8.05 26.97 3.80
C GLY A 363 -9.27 27.57 4.49
N SER A 364 -9.38 27.52 5.84
CA SER A 364 -10.37 28.31 6.57
C SER A 364 -9.78 28.78 7.91
N GLY A 365 -9.57 30.10 7.99
CA GLY A 365 -8.83 30.77 9.04
C GLY A 365 -9.42 30.61 10.43
N GLU A 366 -8.54 30.50 11.40
CA GLU A 366 -8.80 30.99 12.75
C GLU A 366 -8.13 32.34 12.95
N GLU A 367 -8.95 33.39 12.89
CA GLU A 367 -8.61 34.65 13.55
C GLU A 367 -8.55 34.42 15.07
N SER A 368 -7.34 34.42 15.60
CA SER A 368 -7.12 34.56 17.03
C SER A 368 -7.58 35.94 17.49
N VAL A 369 -8.72 36.01 18.17
CA VAL A 369 -9.08 37.19 18.93
C VAL A 369 -8.38 37.12 20.28
N ALA A 370 -7.37 37.96 20.44
CA ALA A 370 -6.84 38.31 21.76
C ALA A 370 -7.81 39.19 22.50
N ALA A 371 -8.15 38.84 23.73
CA ALA A 371 -8.58 39.75 24.80
C ALA A 371 -8.13 39.17 26.15
#